data_a68ea9ca55311a892978a3fbffbb8aaa
#
_entry.id   a68ea9ca55311a892978a3fbffbb8aaa
#
_cell.length_a   1.000
_cell.length_b   1.000
_cell.length_c   1.000
_cell.angle_alpha   90.00
_cell.angle_beta   90.00
_cell.angle_gamma   90.00
#
_symmetry.space_group_name_H-M   'P 1'
#
loop_
_entity.id
_entity.type
_entity.pdbx_description
1 polymer ?
#
loop_
_entity_poly.entity_id
_entity_poly.type
_entity_poly.pdbx_seq_one_letter_code
_entity_poly.pdbx_strand_id
1 'polypeptide(L)'
;MPTYIALLKWTAKGIAAVKGSPARLDAGRQAFKQAGIELKEAYLTMGRYDLVCLIDAPDDETFATGILTLGSQGNVSTESLKAFSEDQYRKIVGSIKDDSSNL
;
A
#
# COMPACT_ATOMS: atom_id res chain seq x y z
N MET A 1 -0.63 3.49 -13.78
CA MET A 1 -0.83 4.16 -12.47
C MET A 1 0.31 3.78 -11.54
N PRO A 2 0.78 4.70 -10.71
CA PRO A 2 1.74 4.36 -9.68
C PRO A 2 1.27 3.25 -8.75
N THR A 3 2.22 2.43 -8.32
CA THR A 3 1.96 1.29 -7.45
C THR A 3 2.54 1.55 -6.06
N TYR A 4 1.81 1.13 -5.04
CA TYR A 4 2.21 1.28 -3.65
C TYR A 4 2.06 -0.07 -2.95
N ILE A 5 2.97 -0.34 -2.03
CA ILE A 5 2.87 -1.50 -1.15
C ILE A 5 2.55 -0.97 0.24
N ALA A 6 1.38 -1.32 0.75
CA ALA A 6 0.96 -0.91 2.08
C ALA A 6 1.20 -2.06 3.05
N LEU A 7 1.94 -1.77 4.10
CA LEU A 7 2.25 -2.71 5.17
C LEU A 7 1.40 -2.32 6.37
N LEU A 8 0.53 -3.22 6.81
CA LEU A 8 -0.45 -2.91 7.83
C LEU A 8 -0.24 -3.76 9.08
N LYS A 9 -0.44 -3.14 10.23
CA LYS A 9 -0.50 -3.82 11.52
C LYS A 9 -1.83 -3.51 12.17
N TRP A 10 -2.50 -4.52 12.71
CA TRP A 10 -3.68 -4.25 13.52
C TRP A 10 -3.29 -3.52 14.79
N THR A 11 -4.09 -2.52 15.14
CA THR A 11 -4.04 -1.89 16.45
C THR A 11 -4.67 -2.82 17.49
N ALA A 12 -4.61 -2.44 18.77
CA ALA A 12 -5.32 -3.18 19.80
C ALA A 12 -6.81 -3.32 19.49
N LYS A 13 -7.43 -2.26 18.96
CA LYS A 13 -8.84 -2.26 18.52
C LYS A 13 -9.02 -3.22 17.34
N GLY A 14 -8.15 -3.17 16.36
CA GLY A 14 -8.26 -3.98 15.16
C GLY A 14 -8.11 -5.46 15.43
N ILE A 15 -7.13 -5.85 16.24
CA ILE A 15 -6.91 -7.26 16.54
C ILE A 15 -8.02 -7.84 17.41
N ALA A 16 -8.57 -7.03 18.32
CA ALA A 16 -9.71 -7.47 19.13
C ALA A 16 -10.94 -7.77 18.27
N ALA A 17 -11.10 -7.06 17.15
CA ALA A 17 -12.22 -7.22 16.22
C ALA A 17 -11.80 -7.94 14.93
N VAL A 18 -10.79 -8.80 14.98
CA VAL A 18 -10.17 -9.40 13.79
C VAL A 18 -11.15 -10.25 12.98
N LYS A 19 -12.16 -10.82 13.62
CA LYS A 19 -13.16 -11.64 12.90
C LYS A 19 -13.93 -10.81 11.87
N GLY A 20 -14.07 -9.51 12.08
CA GLY A 20 -14.70 -8.60 11.13
C GLY A 20 -13.73 -8.05 10.06
N SER A 21 -12.46 -8.42 10.13
CA SER A 21 -11.44 -7.90 9.22
C SER A 21 -11.73 -8.18 7.75
N PRO A 22 -12.17 -9.37 7.33
CA PRO A 22 -12.50 -9.59 5.91
C PRO A 22 -13.58 -8.66 5.40
N ALA A 23 -14.63 -8.42 6.18
CA ALA A 23 -15.70 -7.50 5.78
C ALA A 23 -15.19 -6.06 5.69
N ARG A 24 -14.31 -5.66 6.62
CA ARG A 24 -13.69 -4.33 6.57
C ARG A 24 -12.78 -4.18 5.34
N LEU A 25 -12.08 -5.25 4.97
CA LEU A 25 -11.27 -5.25 3.75
C LEU A 25 -12.15 -5.02 2.51
N ASP A 26 -13.27 -5.71 2.44
CA ASP A 26 -14.20 -5.54 1.32
C ASP A 26 -14.74 -4.11 1.25
N ALA A 27 -15.11 -3.55 2.39
CA ALA A 27 -15.60 -2.18 2.47
C ALA A 27 -14.50 -1.18 2.07
N GLY A 28 -13.28 -1.41 2.51
CA GLY A 28 -12.12 -0.59 2.16
C GLY A 28 -11.83 -0.63 0.66
N ARG A 29 -11.91 -1.81 0.07
CA ARG A 29 -11.71 -1.97 -1.38
C ARG A 29 -12.75 -1.16 -2.15
N GLN A 30 -14.02 -1.19 -1.73
CA GLN A 30 -15.07 -0.42 -2.38
C GLN A 30 -14.86 1.09 -2.21
N ALA A 31 -14.50 1.53 -1.02
CA ALA A 31 -14.22 2.95 -0.76
C ALA A 31 -13.04 3.44 -1.61
N PHE A 32 -11.98 2.66 -1.70
CA PHE A 32 -10.84 2.97 -2.55
C PHE A 32 -11.24 3.09 -4.01
N LYS A 33 -12.05 2.16 -4.49
CA LYS A 33 -12.51 2.16 -5.87
C LYS A 33 -13.26 3.44 -6.21
N GLN A 34 -14.09 3.94 -5.31
CA GLN A 34 -14.81 5.19 -5.51
C GLN A 34 -13.87 6.40 -5.60
N ALA A 35 -12.71 6.31 -4.97
CA ALA A 35 -11.68 7.34 -5.02
C ALA A 35 -10.69 7.17 -6.18
N GLY A 36 -10.91 6.18 -7.06
CA GLY A 36 -10.02 5.90 -8.17
C GLY A 36 -8.80 5.07 -7.79
N ILE A 37 -8.81 4.44 -6.63
CA ILE A 37 -7.72 3.61 -6.12
C ILE A 37 -8.11 2.14 -6.27
N GLU A 38 -7.19 1.33 -6.79
CA GLU A 38 -7.40 -0.10 -6.94
C GLU A 38 -6.58 -0.87 -5.93
N LEU A 39 -7.24 -1.55 -4.99
CA LEU A 39 -6.59 -2.50 -4.10
C LEU A 39 -6.51 -3.83 -4.86
N LYS A 40 -5.33 -4.13 -5.41
CA LYS A 40 -5.14 -5.27 -6.31
C LYS A 40 -5.04 -6.58 -5.58
N GLU A 41 -4.21 -6.61 -4.55
CA GLU A 41 -3.91 -7.83 -3.80
C GLU A 41 -3.83 -7.50 -2.32
N ALA A 42 -4.29 -8.43 -1.49
CA ALA A 42 -4.16 -8.34 -0.05
C ALA A 42 -3.71 -9.71 0.48
N TYR A 43 -2.65 -9.70 1.26
CA TYR A 43 -2.09 -10.92 1.85
C TYR A 43 -2.09 -10.80 3.36
N LEU A 44 -2.57 -11.84 4.04
CA LEU A 44 -2.31 -12.01 5.46
C LEU A 44 -0.87 -12.51 5.60
N THR A 45 -0.09 -11.88 6.45
CA THR A 45 1.31 -12.26 6.66
C THR A 45 1.57 -12.62 8.11
N MET A 46 2.63 -13.38 8.34
CA MET A 46 3.11 -13.73 9.66
C MET A 46 4.43 -13.03 9.88
N GLY A 47 4.58 -12.30 10.98
CA GLY A 47 5.80 -11.58 11.28
C GLY A 47 5.52 -10.15 11.68
N ARG A 48 6.39 -9.22 11.23
CA ARG A 48 6.31 -7.82 11.65
C ARG A 48 5.01 -7.14 11.23
N TYR A 49 4.48 -7.51 10.07
CA TYR A 49 3.25 -6.92 9.54
C TYR A 49 2.18 -7.99 9.46
N ASP A 50 0.92 -7.57 9.56
CA ASP A 50 -0.21 -8.48 9.57
C ASP A 50 -0.85 -8.61 8.20
N LEU A 51 -0.89 -7.51 7.44
CA LEU A 51 -1.42 -7.50 6.08
C LEU A 51 -0.45 -6.76 5.17
N VAL A 52 -0.32 -7.25 3.94
CA VAL A 52 0.45 -6.59 2.89
C VAL A 52 -0.48 -6.42 1.69
N CYS A 53 -0.64 -5.18 1.24
CA CYS A 53 -1.54 -4.86 0.13
C CYS A 53 -0.78 -4.24 -1.03
N LEU A 54 -1.12 -4.65 -2.25
CA LEU A 54 -0.66 -4.02 -3.48
C LEU A 54 -1.76 -3.10 -3.97
N ILE A 55 -1.43 -1.82 -4.17
CA ILE A 55 -2.41 -0.78 -4.45
C ILE A 55 -1.92 0.08 -5.61
N ASP A 56 -2.80 0.30 -6.60
CA ASP A 56 -2.56 1.28 -7.66
C ASP A 56 -3.40 2.51 -7.39
N ALA A 57 -2.82 3.68 -7.53
CA ALA A 57 -3.51 4.95 -7.38
C ALA A 57 -3.06 5.92 -8.46
N PRO A 58 -3.91 6.92 -8.81
CA PRO A 58 -3.56 7.88 -9.89
C PRO A 58 -2.32 8.70 -9.57
N ASP A 59 -2.16 9.07 -8.31
CA ASP A 59 -1.06 9.92 -7.84
C ASP A 59 -0.85 9.74 -6.33
N ASP A 60 0.23 10.31 -5.84
CA ASP A 60 0.63 10.18 -4.44
C ASP A 60 -0.40 10.80 -3.50
N GLU A 61 -0.97 11.95 -3.87
CA GLU A 61 -1.94 12.64 -3.02
C GLU A 61 -3.22 11.83 -2.83
N THR A 62 -3.71 11.23 -3.91
CA THR A 62 -4.89 10.37 -3.85
C THR A 62 -4.62 9.16 -2.98
N PHE A 63 -3.46 8.52 -3.15
CA PHE A 63 -3.06 7.39 -2.32
C PHE A 63 -2.96 7.80 -0.85
N ALA A 64 -2.30 8.92 -0.56
CA ALA A 64 -2.14 9.40 0.81
C ALA A 64 -3.49 9.65 1.47
N THR A 65 -4.43 10.25 0.75
CA THR A 65 -5.78 10.49 1.26
C THR A 65 -6.48 9.17 1.61
N GLY A 66 -6.37 8.17 0.73
CA GLY A 66 -6.96 6.86 0.97
C GLY A 66 -6.36 6.15 2.16
N ILE A 67 -5.03 6.16 2.27
CA ILE A 67 -4.35 5.44 3.35
C ILE A 67 -4.58 6.12 4.71
N LEU A 68 -4.63 7.45 4.75
CA LEU A 68 -4.95 8.17 5.97
C LEU A 68 -6.40 7.94 6.39
N THR A 69 -7.32 7.88 5.44
CA THR A 69 -8.71 7.54 5.71
C THR A 69 -8.82 6.17 6.36
N LEU A 70 -8.09 5.20 5.83
CA LEU A 70 -8.05 3.85 6.39
C LEU A 70 -7.49 3.87 7.82
N GLY A 71 -6.38 4.53 8.02
CA GLY A 71 -5.75 4.62 9.35
C GLY A 71 -6.61 5.35 10.36
N SER A 72 -7.38 6.36 9.92
CA SER A 72 -8.22 7.15 10.82
C SER A 72 -9.35 6.35 11.45
N GLN A 73 -9.71 5.21 10.88
CA GLN A 73 -10.71 4.32 11.47
C GLN A 73 -10.18 3.59 12.70
N GLY A 74 -8.89 3.61 12.91
CA GLY A 74 -8.28 3.12 14.14
C GLY A 74 -8.03 1.62 14.21
N ASN A 75 -8.33 0.86 13.17
CA ASN A 75 -8.17 -0.59 13.17
C ASN A 75 -6.77 -1.04 12.76
N VAL A 76 -6.06 -0.23 11.98
CA VAL A 76 -4.72 -0.56 11.49
C VAL A 76 -3.82 0.67 11.56
N SER A 77 -2.55 0.42 11.75
CA SER A 77 -1.49 1.38 11.44
C SER A 77 -0.86 0.97 10.12
N THR A 78 -0.36 1.94 9.37
CA THR A 78 0.11 1.70 8.01
C THR A 78 1.53 2.21 7.81
N GLU A 79 2.27 1.50 6.98
CA GLU A 79 3.55 1.94 6.45
C GLU A 79 3.48 1.71 4.94
N SER A 80 3.82 2.72 4.15
CA SER A 80 3.63 2.64 2.70
C SER A 80 4.95 2.78 1.96
N LEU A 81 5.10 1.97 0.92
CA LEU A 81 6.26 2.01 0.05
C LEU A 81 5.78 2.33 -1.36
N LYS A 82 6.31 3.39 -1.97
CA LYS A 82 6.08 3.61 -3.39
C LYS A 82 6.93 2.61 -4.16
N ALA A 83 6.31 1.85 -5.05
CA ALA A 83 6.96 0.75 -5.74
C ALA A 83 7.06 1.02 -7.22
N PHE A 84 8.13 0.53 -7.82
CA PHE A 84 8.31 0.53 -9.28
C PHE A 84 8.25 -0.91 -9.76
N SER A 85 7.61 -1.12 -10.92
CA SER A 85 7.60 -2.44 -11.56
C SER A 85 9.01 -2.84 -11.97
N GLU A 86 9.20 -4.11 -12.27
CA GLU A 86 10.50 -4.57 -12.76
C GLU A 86 10.93 -3.82 -14.01
N ASP A 87 9.99 -3.56 -14.94
CA ASP A 87 10.30 -2.80 -16.15
C ASP A 87 10.74 -1.39 -15.82
N GLN A 88 10.06 -0.71 -14.90
CA GLN A 88 10.45 0.62 -14.45
C GLN A 88 11.81 0.59 -13.74
N TYR A 89 12.05 -0.41 -12.91
CA TYR A 89 13.31 -0.61 -12.23
C TYR A 89 14.46 -0.73 -13.23
N ARG A 90 14.30 -1.57 -14.25
CA ARG A 90 15.32 -1.75 -15.28
C ARG A 90 15.59 -0.45 -16.03
N LYS A 91 14.55 0.30 -16.33
CA LYS A 91 14.67 1.58 -17.02
C LYS A 91 15.39 2.62 -16.16
N ILE A 92 15.06 2.69 -14.88
CA ILE A 92 15.71 3.61 -13.93
C ILE A 92 17.20 3.31 -13.84
N VAL A 93 17.55 2.04 -13.64
CA VAL A 93 18.95 1.62 -13.55
C VAL A 93 19.67 1.89 -14.87
N GLY A 94 19.02 1.62 -16.00
CA GLY A 94 19.59 1.86 -17.31
C GLY A 94 19.86 3.32 -17.62
N SER A 95 19.24 4.24 -16.88
CA SER A 95 19.49 5.68 -17.05
C SER A 95 20.65 6.19 -16.22
N ILE A 96 21.23 5.34 -15.38
CA ILE A 96 22.42 5.73 -14.59
C ILE A 96 23.60 5.80 -15.53
N LYS A 97 24.36 6.90 -15.47
CA LYS A 97 25.52 7.09 -16.32
C LYS A 97 26.68 6.21 -15.87
N ASP A 98 27.36 5.62 -16.87
CA ASP A 98 28.49 4.72 -16.60
C ASP A 98 29.68 5.38 -15.96
N ASP A 99 29.79 6.69 -16.05
CA ASP A 99 30.98 7.38 -15.66
C ASP A 99 30.88 7.89 -14.24
N SER A 100 30.46 6.98 -13.36
CA SER A 100 30.37 7.26 -11.94
C SER A 100 31.72 7.61 -11.31
N SER A 101 32.82 7.25 -11.98
CA SER A 101 34.16 7.61 -11.51
C SER A 101 34.38 9.11 -11.46
N ASN A 102 33.56 9.89 -12.17
CA ASN A 102 33.63 11.34 -12.16
C ASN A 102 32.83 11.99 -11.03
N LEU A 103 32.16 11.19 -10.27
CA LEU A 103 31.43 11.66 -9.11
C LEU A 103 32.32 11.63 -7.87
#